data_2afa6cc912948520f183873ae88c253b
#
_entry.id   2afa6cc912948520f183873ae88c253b
#
_cell.length_a   1.000
_cell.length_b   1.000
_cell.length_c   1.000
_cell.angle_alpha   90.00
_cell.angle_beta   90.00
_cell.angle_gamma   90.00
#
_symmetry.space_group_name_H-M   'P 1'
#
loop_
_entity.id
_entity.type
_entity.pdbx_description
1 polymer ?
#
loop_
_entity_poly.entity_id
_entity_poly.type
_entity_poly.pdbx_seq_one_letter_code
_entity_poly.pdbx_strand_id
1 'polypeptide(L)'
;DPVLSRGLGDVYKRQDSVHQLRKECDAILVGVKTIIRDNPSLNIRRVPSDRQPLRIVIDPNDRIPKDSQVLTDGGKTMVLSDDFSNLPALLNRLGDMEIQRLMVEGGPITIKHFLEANLVDECYLVHSEVEHQTPYLSGIDSSTLLGSGLKLEQTLSWGSESVELFRK
;
A
#
# COMPACT_ATOMS: atom_id res chain seq x y z
N ASP A 1 -23.74 -7.47 21.35
CA ASP A 1 -23.60 -6.04 21.63
C ASP A 1 -23.60 -5.25 20.32
N PRO A 2 -24.62 -4.35 20.11
CA PRO A 2 -24.73 -3.58 18.87
C PRO A 2 -23.53 -2.69 18.57
N VAL A 3 -22.75 -2.34 19.58
CA VAL A 3 -21.56 -1.49 19.46
C VAL A 3 -20.37 -2.30 18.91
N LEU A 4 -20.19 -3.54 19.38
CA LEU A 4 -19.15 -4.45 18.88
C LEU A 4 -19.42 -4.88 17.43
N SER A 5 -20.69 -5.13 17.07
CA SER A 5 -21.06 -5.49 15.71
C SER A 5 -20.88 -4.34 14.70
N ARG A 6 -21.09 -3.09 15.12
CA ARG A 6 -20.81 -1.92 14.27
C ARG A 6 -19.32 -1.73 14.02
N GLY A 7 -18.49 -1.82 15.05
CA GLY A 7 -17.04 -1.69 14.92
C GLY A 7 -16.42 -2.75 14.01
N LEU A 8 -16.86 -4.02 14.11
CA LEU A 8 -16.41 -5.10 13.23
C LEU A 8 -16.84 -4.86 11.77
N GLY A 9 -18.07 -4.41 11.54
CA GLY A 9 -18.56 -4.10 10.19
C GLY A 9 -17.75 -2.99 9.51
N ASP A 10 -17.32 -1.98 10.24
CA ASP A 10 -16.53 -0.86 9.73
C ASP A 10 -15.10 -1.27 9.37
N VAL A 11 -14.45 -2.11 10.20
CA VAL A 11 -13.14 -2.70 9.88
C VAL A 11 -13.21 -3.54 8.60
N TYR A 12 -14.26 -4.34 8.42
CA TYR A 12 -14.45 -5.13 7.22
C TYR A 12 -14.64 -4.25 5.97
N LYS A 13 -15.40 -3.16 6.04
CA LYS A 13 -15.58 -2.22 4.91
C LYS A 13 -14.27 -1.59 4.47
N ARG A 14 -13.39 -1.17 5.39
CA ARG A 14 -12.06 -0.69 5.06
C ARG A 14 -11.22 -1.75 4.35
N GLN A 15 -11.20 -2.97 4.90
CA GLN A 15 -10.45 -4.08 4.31
C GLN A 15 -10.98 -4.42 2.91
N ASP A 16 -12.29 -4.43 2.70
CA ASP A 16 -12.90 -4.67 1.40
C ASP A 16 -12.48 -3.59 0.39
N SER A 17 -12.45 -2.33 0.80
CA SER A 17 -12.00 -1.21 -0.05
C SER A 17 -10.53 -1.35 -0.46
N VAL A 18 -9.64 -1.72 0.47
CA VAL A 18 -8.22 -1.98 0.16
C VAL A 18 -8.09 -3.14 -0.83
N HIS A 19 -8.84 -4.24 -0.63
CA HIS A 19 -8.80 -5.37 -1.56
C HIS A 19 -9.38 -5.03 -2.93
N GLN A 20 -10.35 -4.11 -2.99
CA GLN A 20 -10.87 -3.59 -4.26
C GLN A 20 -9.79 -2.78 -4.99
N LEU A 21 -9.02 -1.92 -4.30
CA LEU A 21 -7.88 -1.22 -4.89
C LEU A 21 -6.80 -2.19 -5.40
N ARG A 22 -6.48 -3.23 -4.64
CA ARG A 22 -5.54 -4.28 -5.09
C ARG A 22 -5.99 -4.96 -6.36
N LYS A 23 -7.30 -5.21 -6.50
CA LYS A 23 -7.89 -5.81 -7.71
C LYS A 23 -7.68 -4.95 -8.96
N GLU A 24 -7.62 -3.64 -8.80
CA GLU A 24 -7.41 -2.69 -9.88
C GLU A 24 -5.94 -2.54 -10.29
N CYS A 25 -5.00 -3.11 -9.51
CA CYS A 25 -3.57 -2.96 -9.73
C CYS A 25 -2.96 -4.23 -10.34
N ASP A 26 -1.89 -4.06 -11.12
CA ASP A 26 -1.12 -5.16 -11.68
C ASP A 26 -0.10 -5.70 -10.68
N ALA A 27 0.41 -4.82 -9.82
CA ALA A 27 1.36 -5.17 -8.78
C ALA A 27 1.17 -4.35 -7.50
N ILE A 28 1.64 -4.93 -6.39
CA ILE A 28 1.71 -4.28 -5.07
C ILE A 28 3.17 -4.26 -4.63
N LEU A 29 3.67 -3.09 -4.26
CA LEU A 29 5.04 -2.90 -3.80
C LEU A 29 5.07 -2.49 -2.33
N VAL A 30 5.95 -3.15 -1.57
CA VAL A 30 6.29 -2.81 -0.19
C VAL A 30 7.79 -2.85 0.03
N GLY A 31 8.27 -2.13 1.04
CA GLY A 31 9.62 -2.32 1.57
C GLY A 31 9.68 -3.53 2.51
N VAL A 32 10.85 -4.17 2.59
CA VAL A 32 11.05 -5.37 3.43
C VAL A 32 10.70 -5.16 4.91
N LYS A 33 10.84 -3.94 5.44
CA LYS A 33 10.44 -3.65 6.83
C LYS A 33 8.97 -3.92 7.10
N THR A 34 8.09 -3.71 6.11
CA THR A 34 6.67 -4.04 6.21
C THR A 34 6.46 -5.55 6.31
N ILE A 35 7.21 -6.34 5.55
CA ILE A 35 7.16 -7.81 5.65
C ILE A 35 7.64 -8.29 7.02
N ILE A 36 8.76 -7.76 7.51
CA ILE A 36 9.34 -8.15 8.81
C ILE A 36 8.38 -7.81 9.95
N ARG A 37 7.74 -6.65 9.91
CA ARG A 37 6.87 -6.17 11.00
C ARG A 37 5.50 -6.83 10.99
N ASP A 38 4.85 -6.90 9.84
CA ASP A 38 3.41 -7.22 9.74
C ASP A 38 3.15 -8.59 9.11
N ASN A 39 4.14 -9.19 8.46
CA ASN A 39 4.01 -10.43 7.70
C ASN A 39 2.72 -10.49 6.84
N PRO A 40 2.43 -9.49 6.01
CA PRO A 40 1.20 -9.43 5.25
C PRO A 40 1.21 -10.43 4.09
N SER A 41 0.03 -10.91 3.70
CA SER A 41 -0.11 -11.75 2.51
C SER A 41 -0.18 -10.94 1.20
N LEU A 42 -0.59 -9.68 1.27
CA LEU A 42 -0.70 -8.76 0.11
C LEU A 42 -1.50 -9.36 -1.06
N ASN A 43 -2.49 -10.16 -0.78
CA ASN A 43 -3.34 -10.82 -1.77
C ASN A 43 -4.76 -10.23 -1.78
N ILE A 44 -5.54 -10.63 -2.78
CA ILE A 44 -6.97 -10.35 -2.86
C ILE A 44 -7.71 -11.59 -2.34
N ARG A 45 -8.43 -11.45 -1.21
CA ARG A 45 -9.21 -12.53 -0.60
C ARG A 45 -10.59 -12.11 -0.11
N ARG A 46 -10.86 -10.80 -0.06
CA ARG A 46 -12.10 -10.26 0.49
C ARG A 46 -13.12 -9.85 -0.56
N VAL A 47 -12.69 -9.72 -1.80
CA VAL A 47 -13.56 -9.42 -2.95
C VAL A 47 -13.31 -10.45 -4.04
N PRO A 48 -14.33 -10.76 -4.88
CA PRO A 48 -14.14 -11.67 -5.98
C PRO A 48 -13.07 -11.17 -6.96
N SER A 49 -12.11 -12.03 -7.30
CA SER A 49 -11.08 -11.74 -8.28
C SER A 49 -10.60 -13.02 -8.96
N ASP A 50 -10.47 -12.99 -10.27
CA ASP A 50 -9.94 -14.05 -11.11
C ASP A 50 -8.42 -13.99 -11.24
N ARG A 51 -7.80 -12.92 -10.74
CA ARG A 51 -6.34 -12.72 -10.76
C ARG A 51 -5.83 -12.19 -9.42
N GLN A 52 -4.55 -12.41 -9.17
CA GLN A 52 -3.80 -11.83 -8.05
C GLN A 52 -2.72 -10.89 -8.58
N PRO A 53 -2.49 -9.75 -7.92
CA PRO A 53 -1.40 -8.85 -8.29
C PRO A 53 -0.03 -9.49 -8.02
N LEU A 54 0.98 -9.13 -8.83
CA LEU A 54 2.36 -9.44 -8.50
C LEU A 54 2.77 -8.70 -7.23
N ARG A 55 3.34 -9.40 -6.27
CA ARG A 55 3.89 -8.78 -5.06
C ARG A 55 5.36 -8.45 -5.28
N ILE A 56 5.75 -7.24 -4.98
CA ILE A 56 7.12 -6.73 -5.13
C ILE A 56 7.62 -6.28 -3.77
N VAL A 57 8.73 -6.84 -3.34
CA VAL A 57 9.39 -6.48 -2.07
C VAL A 57 10.75 -5.87 -2.38
N ILE A 58 10.97 -4.64 -1.94
CA ILE A 58 12.27 -3.98 -2.02
C ILE A 58 13.10 -4.38 -0.79
N ASP A 59 14.17 -5.13 -1.02
CA ASP A 59 15.02 -5.69 0.02
C ASP A 59 16.51 -5.64 -0.37
N PRO A 60 17.15 -4.47 -0.30
CA PRO A 60 18.54 -4.30 -0.73
C PRO A 60 19.56 -5.09 0.11
N ASN A 61 19.17 -5.59 1.28
CA ASN A 61 20.09 -6.25 2.20
C ASN A 61 19.72 -7.73 2.49
N ASP A 62 18.86 -8.35 1.68
CA ASP A 62 18.44 -9.75 1.80
C ASP A 62 17.96 -10.11 3.23
N ARG A 63 17.04 -9.30 3.77
CA ARG A 63 16.52 -9.43 5.14
C ARG A 63 15.13 -10.07 5.22
N ILE A 64 14.51 -10.39 4.09
CA ILE A 64 13.17 -10.97 4.06
C ILE A 64 13.18 -12.34 4.78
N PRO A 65 12.28 -12.55 5.79
CA PRO A 65 12.18 -13.86 6.43
C PRO A 65 11.71 -14.92 5.43
N LYS A 66 12.41 -16.07 5.41
CA LYS A 66 12.12 -17.14 4.45
C LYS A 66 10.76 -17.80 4.66
N ASP A 67 10.20 -17.67 5.86
CA ASP A 67 8.88 -18.17 6.25
C ASP A 67 7.77 -17.13 6.14
N SER A 68 8.07 -15.96 5.57
CA SER A 68 7.06 -14.92 5.36
C SER A 68 5.94 -15.37 4.42
N GLN A 69 4.71 -14.92 4.69
CA GLN A 69 3.52 -15.31 3.93
C GLN A 69 3.68 -15.07 2.43
N VAL A 70 4.27 -13.94 2.04
CA VAL A 70 4.48 -13.60 0.63
C VAL A 70 5.37 -14.59 -0.12
N LEU A 71 6.21 -15.37 0.59
CA LEU A 71 7.09 -16.37 -0.02
C LEU A 71 6.52 -17.80 0.06
N THR A 72 5.60 -18.06 0.98
CA THR A 72 5.17 -19.43 1.32
C THR A 72 3.72 -19.76 0.94
N ASP A 73 2.90 -18.76 0.59
CA ASP A 73 1.48 -18.94 0.29
C ASP A 73 1.16 -19.37 -1.16
N GLY A 74 2.19 -19.59 -1.98
CA GLY A 74 2.04 -20.00 -3.40
C GLY A 74 1.74 -18.88 -4.38
N GLY A 75 1.54 -17.65 -3.95
CA GLY A 75 1.37 -16.48 -4.83
C GLY A 75 2.69 -16.00 -5.43
N LYS A 76 2.61 -15.25 -6.52
CA LYS A 76 3.80 -14.70 -7.20
C LYS A 76 4.40 -13.55 -6.41
N THR A 77 5.68 -13.65 -6.07
CA THR A 77 6.44 -12.60 -5.38
C THR A 77 7.78 -12.39 -6.05
N MET A 78 8.15 -11.14 -6.24
CA MET A 78 9.45 -10.70 -6.72
C MET A 78 10.15 -9.94 -5.60
N VAL A 79 11.31 -10.41 -5.17
CA VAL A 79 12.16 -9.71 -4.21
C VAL A 79 13.27 -9.02 -4.98
N LEU A 80 13.36 -7.72 -4.84
CA LEU A 80 14.32 -6.88 -5.55
C LEU A 80 15.40 -6.37 -4.60
N SER A 81 16.66 -6.51 -5.00
CA SER A 81 17.80 -5.94 -4.29
C SER A 81 18.04 -4.46 -4.59
N ASP A 82 17.14 -3.85 -5.35
CA ASP A 82 17.14 -2.41 -5.58
C ASP A 82 16.92 -1.66 -4.26
N ASP A 83 17.44 -0.46 -4.19
CA ASP A 83 17.08 0.52 -3.18
C ASP A 83 16.20 1.62 -3.81
N PHE A 84 15.92 2.67 -3.05
CA PHE A 84 15.09 3.78 -3.53
C PHE A 84 15.89 4.88 -4.25
N SER A 85 17.16 4.67 -4.58
CA SER A 85 18.04 5.69 -5.18
C SER A 85 17.67 6.02 -6.63
N ASN A 86 17.08 5.08 -7.37
CA ASN A 86 16.70 5.27 -8.76
C ASN A 86 15.30 4.68 -9.06
N LEU A 87 14.27 5.25 -8.44
CA LEU A 87 12.88 4.84 -8.65
C LEU A 87 12.40 4.97 -10.11
N PRO A 88 12.79 6.00 -10.90
CA PRO A 88 12.39 6.05 -12.31
C PRO A 88 12.87 4.85 -13.11
N ALA A 89 14.11 4.38 -12.91
CA ALA A 89 14.60 3.19 -13.59
C ALA A 89 13.88 1.91 -13.14
N LEU A 90 13.56 1.80 -11.86
CA LEU A 90 12.73 0.71 -11.34
C LEU A 90 11.35 0.71 -12.02
N LEU A 91 10.66 1.85 -12.06
CA LEU A 91 9.34 1.96 -12.66
C LEU A 91 9.36 1.66 -14.17
N ASN A 92 10.39 2.10 -14.90
CA ASN A 92 10.55 1.76 -16.32
C ASN A 92 10.68 0.25 -16.51
N ARG A 93 11.50 -0.41 -15.69
CA ARG A 93 11.67 -1.87 -15.74
C ARG A 93 10.35 -2.61 -15.41
N LEU A 94 9.57 -2.13 -14.47
CA LEU A 94 8.24 -2.68 -14.19
C LEU A 94 7.27 -2.45 -15.35
N GLY A 95 7.33 -1.28 -16.00
CA GLY A 95 6.57 -0.98 -17.21
C GLY A 95 6.89 -1.93 -18.37
N ASP A 96 8.17 -2.28 -18.56
CA ASP A 96 8.60 -3.28 -19.56
C ASP A 96 8.05 -4.68 -19.24
N MET A 97 7.67 -4.95 -18.01
CA MET A 97 6.98 -6.16 -17.55
C MET A 97 5.45 -6.06 -17.64
N GLU A 98 4.93 -5.06 -18.35
CA GLU A 98 3.49 -4.79 -18.51
C GLU A 98 2.76 -4.40 -17.21
N ILE A 99 3.50 -3.97 -16.19
CA ILE A 99 2.91 -3.41 -14.96
C ILE A 99 2.57 -1.93 -15.22
N GLN A 100 1.29 -1.65 -15.45
CA GLN A 100 0.80 -0.30 -15.75
C GLN A 100 0.28 0.41 -14.51
N ARG A 101 -0.26 -0.34 -13.55
CA ARG A 101 -0.80 0.20 -12.31
C ARG A 101 -0.14 -0.48 -11.11
N LEU A 102 0.70 0.28 -10.41
CA LEU A 102 1.44 -0.13 -9.23
C LEU A 102 0.82 0.48 -7.97
N MET A 103 0.45 -0.34 -7.01
CA MET A 103 0.03 0.09 -5.69
C MET A 103 1.22 0.02 -4.72
N VAL A 104 1.56 1.13 -4.09
CA VAL A 104 2.57 1.16 -3.03
C VAL A 104 1.86 1.13 -1.68
N GLU A 105 1.95 0.00 -0.99
CA GLU A 105 1.35 -0.22 0.34
C GLU A 105 2.39 -0.16 1.46
N GLY A 106 3.64 0.14 1.13
CA GLY A 106 4.74 0.10 2.07
C GLY A 106 4.66 1.12 3.20
N GLY A 107 5.54 0.97 4.17
CA GLY A 107 5.64 1.86 5.32
C GLY A 107 6.01 3.31 4.94
N PRO A 108 6.09 4.20 5.93
CA PRO A 108 6.27 5.64 5.70
C PRO A 108 7.53 5.97 4.90
N ILE A 109 8.61 5.21 5.09
CA ILE A 109 9.87 5.43 4.37
C ILE A 109 9.69 5.18 2.87
N THR A 110 9.05 4.07 2.49
CA THR A 110 8.79 3.73 1.08
C THR A 110 7.92 4.80 0.41
N ILE A 111 6.81 5.16 1.03
CA ILE A 111 5.89 6.18 0.51
C ILE A 111 6.60 7.53 0.36
N LYS A 112 7.40 7.92 1.35
CA LYS A 112 8.16 9.16 1.32
C LYS A 112 9.11 9.22 0.12
N HIS A 113 9.84 8.16 -0.19
CA HIS A 113 10.71 8.10 -1.37
C HIS A 113 9.95 8.32 -2.67
N PHE A 114 8.76 7.72 -2.83
CA PHE A 114 7.91 7.93 -4.01
C PHE A 114 7.39 9.37 -4.10
N LEU A 115 6.99 9.97 -2.98
CA LEU A 115 6.53 11.37 -2.93
C LEU A 115 7.66 12.35 -3.26
N GLU A 116 8.84 12.18 -2.66
CA GLU A 116 10.02 13.02 -2.92
C GLU A 116 10.50 12.93 -4.36
N ALA A 117 10.36 11.77 -4.99
CA ALA A 117 10.68 11.57 -6.40
C ALA A 117 9.55 12.07 -7.34
N ASN A 118 8.45 12.61 -6.82
CA ASN A 118 7.29 13.07 -7.58
C ASN A 118 6.67 11.99 -8.50
N LEU A 119 6.65 10.74 -8.02
CA LEU A 119 6.21 9.56 -8.77
C LEU A 119 4.85 9.01 -8.31
N VAL A 120 4.11 9.76 -7.50
CA VAL A 120 2.77 9.40 -7.04
C VAL A 120 1.74 10.12 -7.88
N ASP A 121 0.85 9.38 -8.54
CA ASP A 121 -0.25 9.92 -9.34
C ASP A 121 -1.55 10.02 -8.53
N GLU A 122 -1.75 9.08 -7.60
CA GLU A 122 -2.95 8.96 -6.78
C GLU A 122 -2.58 8.49 -5.37
N CYS A 123 -3.18 9.06 -4.35
CA CYS A 123 -2.97 8.68 -2.96
C CYS A 123 -4.29 8.66 -2.18
N TYR A 124 -4.52 7.56 -1.47
CA TYR A 124 -5.62 7.41 -0.52
C TYR A 124 -5.05 7.55 0.90
N LEU A 125 -5.37 8.65 1.57
CA LEU A 125 -4.99 8.90 2.94
C LEU A 125 -6.15 8.54 3.87
N VAL A 126 -5.99 7.48 4.65
CA VAL A 126 -7.01 6.98 5.57
C VAL A 126 -6.81 7.60 6.95
N HIS A 127 -7.84 8.27 7.47
CA HIS A 127 -7.89 8.79 8.82
C HIS A 127 -8.64 7.82 9.72
N SER A 128 -7.91 7.18 10.63
CA SER A 128 -8.49 6.26 11.62
C SER A 128 -8.88 7.03 12.88
N GLU A 129 -10.05 6.74 13.44
CA GLU A 129 -10.47 7.27 14.74
C GLU A 129 -9.73 6.59 15.91
N VAL A 130 -9.05 5.46 15.66
CA VAL A 130 -8.29 4.75 16.68
C VAL A 130 -6.90 5.37 16.79
N GLU A 131 -6.61 6.01 17.93
CA GLU A 131 -5.25 6.41 18.26
C GLU A 131 -4.37 5.16 18.39
N HIS A 132 -3.58 4.88 17.37
CA HIS A 132 -2.49 3.93 17.50
C HIS A 132 -1.38 4.56 18.33
N GLN A 133 -0.91 3.88 19.37
CA GLN A 133 0.16 4.36 20.27
C GLN A 133 1.49 4.69 19.57
N THR A 134 1.63 4.29 18.31
CA THR A 134 2.72 4.68 17.42
C THR A 134 2.13 5.22 16.12
N PRO A 135 2.46 6.46 15.71
CA PRO A 135 2.01 6.99 14.43
C PRO A 135 2.57 6.14 13.29
N TYR A 136 1.69 5.41 12.63
CA TYR A 136 2.04 4.45 11.57
C TYR A 136 2.65 5.15 10.35
N LEU A 137 2.25 6.39 10.09
CA LEU A 137 2.71 7.25 9.00
C LEU A 137 3.20 8.60 9.56
N SER A 138 4.13 8.57 10.51
CA SER A 138 4.70 9.82 11.04
C SER A 138 5.31 10.65 9.90
N GLY A 139 4.82 11.87 9.72
CA GLY A 139 5.30 12.80 8.71
C GLY A 139 4.64 12.71 7.33
N ILE A 140 3.59 11.88 7.14
CA ILE A 140 2.77 11.89 5.94
C ILE A 140 1.33 12.24 6.32
N ASP A 141 0.93 13.44 5.99
CA ASP A 141 -0.40 14.01 6.23
C ASP A 141 -0.90 14.72 4.97
N SER A 142 -2.10 15.29 5.03
CA SER A 142 -2.70 16.02 3.92
C SER A 142 -1.80 17.17 3.45
N SER A 143 -1.12 17.86 4.36
CA SER A 143 -0.23 18.97 3.98
C SER A 143 1.02 18.49 3.23
N THR A 144 1.56 17.34 3.60
CA THR A 144 2.67 16.68 2.90
C THR A 144 2.27 16.33 1.47
N LEU A 145 1.08 15.78 1.28
CA LEU A 145 0.57 15.40 -0.05
C LEU A 145 0.33 16.63 -0.93
N LEU A 146 -0.29 17.68 -0.38
CA LEU A 146 -0.46 18.96 -1.09
C LEU A 146 0.89 19.58 -1.46
N GLY A 147 1.87 19.55 -0.54
CA GLY A 147 3.23 20.02 -0.80
C GLY A 147 3.97 19.24 -1.87
N SER A 148 3.59 17.99 -2.13
CA SER A 148 4.13 17.15 -3.22
C SER A 148 3.46 17.40 -4.57
N GLY A 149 2.57 18.39 -4.69
CA GLY A 149 1.88 18.74 -5.93
C GLY A 149 0.62 17.92 -6.21
N LEU A 150 0.20 17.07 -5.28
CA LEU A 150 -1.09 16.39 -5.34
C LEU A 150 -2.20 17.35 -4.91
N LYS A 151 -3.40 17.16 -5.43
CA LYS A 151 -4.59 17.94 -5.10
C LYS A 151 -5.64 17.06 -4.46
N LEU A 152 -6.28 17.54 -3.41
CA LEU A 152 -7.44 16.86 -2.85
C LEU A 152 -8.58 16.88 -3.88
N GLU A 153 -8.98 15.69 -4.33
CA GLU A 153 -10.05 15.53 -5.30
C GLU A 153 -11.37 15.21 -4.60
N GLN A 154 -11.34 14.34 -3.61
CA GLN A 154 -12.54 13.82 -2.99
C GLN A 154 -12.28 13.37 -1.55
N THR A 155 -13.31 13.49 -0.71
CA THR A 155 -13.36 12.84 0.61
C THR A 155 -14.37 11.71 0.55
N LEU A 156 -13.94 10.51 0.96
CA LEU A 156 -14.70 9.26 0.93
C LEU A 156 -14.89 8.74 2.35
N SER A 157 -15.75 7.73 2.49
CA SER A 157 -15.90 6.95 3.72
C SER A 157 -15.67 5.47 3.47
N TRP A 158 -14.77 4.85 4.23
CA TRP A 158 -14.58 3.41 4.26
C TRP A 158 -15.01 2.87 5.63
N GLY A 159 -16.30 2.58 5.76
CA GLY A 159 -16.91 2.32 7.06
C GLY A 159 -16.99 3.61 7.88
N SER A 160 -16.46 3.60 9.10
CA SER A 160 -16.37 4.78 9.99
C SER A 160 -15.16 5.67 9.68
N GLU A 161 -14.23 5.22 8.85
CA GLU A 161 -13.02 5.97 8.55
C GLU A 161 -13.22 6.97 7.42
N SER A 162 -12.66 8.16 7.59
CA SER A 162 -12.58 9.18 6.54
C SER A 162 -11.35 8.92 5.66
N VAL A 163 -11.53 9.06 4.36
CA VAL A 163 -10.47 8.84 3.38
C VAL A 163 -10.40 10.04 2.45
N GLU A 164 -9.24 10.65 2.38
CA GLU A 164 -8.95 11.69 1.41
C GLU A 164 -8.27 11.10 0.18
N LEU A 165 -8.84 11.34 -0.99
CA LEU A 165 -8.28 10.98 -2.28
C LEU A 165 -7.58 12.17 -2.88
N PHE A 166 -6.28 12.02 -3.09
CA PHE A 166 -5.42 13.01 -3.74
C PHE A 166 -5.00 12.51 -5.13
N ARG A 167 -4.94 13.43 -6.09
CA ARG A 167 -4.42 13.18 -7.45
C ARG A 167 -3.54 14.33 -7.95
N LYS A 168 -2.70 14.05 -8.95
CA LYS A 168 -1.97 15.07 -9.72
C LYS A 168 -2.91 15.93 -10.55
#